data_69cc047cfaca3a4bae128f3257674015
#
_entry.id   69cc047cfaca3a4bae128f3257674015
#
_cell.length_a   1.000
_cell.length_b   1.000
_cell.length_c   1.000
_cell.angle_alpha   90.00
_cell.angle_beta   90.00
_cell.angle_gamma   90.00
#
_symmetry.space_group_name_H-M   'P 1'
#
loop_
_entity.id
_entity.type
_entity.pdbx_description
1 polymer ?
#
loop_
_entity_poly.entity_id
_entity_poly.type
_entity_poly.pdbx_seq_one_letter_code
_entity_poly.pdbx_strand_id
1 'polypeptide(L)'
;MDNFKYIYGPIPSRRLGLSLGVSPIPKKFCNYSCIYCQIGVTHNLTNTRREFFPLEDIINEFKRYISSDKNFDVVSIVGEGEPTLYSKLGELIISLKKLTDKPIAVITNTGLLYDKNVQEELLNADIVLPSMDFFSQESFKSLHRPYGRLDFQKSYNGLVEFSKKFKGELWLEVMLIEDINSSKEDLLKLKELIKNINYSKIYINTAVRPPAESWVKPASKETIDFAVGLLDGISIDNLSDGNFISEIKDNYEAILSIIKRHPMNQHELKGFLLGRKLTNKEIENIFLRLKEDENIEILEYKGFYTYRLK
;
A
#
# COMPACT_ATOMS: atom_id res chain seq x y z
N MET A 1 -27.26 4.27 -6.47
CA MET A 1 -25.86 4.66 -6.75
C MET A 1 -24.98 3.65 -6.07
N ASP A 2 -24.22 2.88 -6.85
CA ASP A 2 -23.30 1.88 -6.26
C ASP A 2 -22.06 2.60 -5.74
N ASN A 3 -22.16 3.10 -4.53
CA ASN A 3 -21.05 3.74 -3.86
C ASN A 3 -20.31 2.65 -3.07
N PHE A 4 -19.11 2.24 -3.55
CA PHE A 4 -18.27 1.27 -2.88
C PHE A 4 -17.42 2.00 -1.82
N LYS A 5 -17.62 1.62 -0.56
CA LYS A 5 -16.95 2.24 0.59
C LYS A 5 -15.64 1.51 0.95
N TYR A 6 -15.66 0.19 0.86
CA TYR A 6 -14.57 -0.69 1.30
C TYR A 6 -13.78 -1.27 0.14
N ILE A 7 -14.43 -1.45 -1.01
CA ILE A 7 -13.84 -2.02 -2.22
C ILE A 7 -13.49 -0.89 -3.18
N TYR A 8 -12.33 -0.97 -3.82
CA TYR A 8 -11.89 0.03 -4.77
C TYR A 8 -10.98 -0.55 -5.87
N GLY A 9 -10.92 0.12 -6.98
CA GLY A 9 -10.17 -0.33 -8.16
C GLY A 9 -11.03 -1.15 -9.13
N PRO A 10 -10.43 -2.12 -9.87
CA PRO A 10 -9.04 -2.56 -9.77
C PRO A 10 -8.02 -1.49 -10.13
N ILE A 11 -6.89 -1.52 -9.41
CA ILE A 11 -5.78 -0.60 -9.61
C ILE A 11 -4.58 -1.36 -10.19
N PRO A 12 -3.90 -0.82 -11.22
CA PRO A 12 -2.68 -1.42 -11.72
C PRO A 12 -1.59 -1.37 -10.64
N SER A 13 -1.21 -2.53 -10.16
CA SER A 13 -0.14 -2.68 -9.19
C SER A 13 1.11 -3.18 -9.89
N ARG A 14 2.23 -2.48 -9.72
CA ARG A 14 3.51 -2.89 -10.29
C ARG A 14 3.99 -4.26 -9.78
N ARG A 15 3.48 -4.73 -8.65
CA ARG A 15 3.86 -6.01 -8.01
C ARG A 15 2.83 -7.11 -8.23
N LEU A 16 1.57 -6.76 -8.28
CA LEU A 16 0.44 -7.69 -8.13
C LEU A 16 -0.46 -7.76 -9.38
N GLY A 17 -0.08 -7.08 -10.47
CA GLY A 17 -0.97 -6.98 -11.64
C GLY A 17 -2.18 -6.11 -11.37
N LEU A 18 -3.34 -6.46 -11.90
CA LEU A 18 -4.58 -5.72 -11.71
C LEU A 18 -5.19 -6.07 -10.33
N SER A 19 -5.05 -5.17 -9.38
CA SER A 19 -5.35 -5.41 -7.95
C SER A 19 -6.68 -4.81 -7.54
N LEU A 20 -7.60 -5.64 -7.05
CA LEU A 20 -8.82 -5.20 -6.39
C LEU A 20 -8.53 -4.94 -4.91
N GLY A 21 -8.68 -3.69 -4.48
CA GLY A 21 -8.38 -3.28 -3.12
C GLY A 21 -9.55 -3.48 -2.16
N VAL A 22 -9.25 -4.01 -0.98
CA VAL A 22 -10.16 -4.11 0.18
C VAL A 22 -9.56 -3.32 1.32
N SER A 23 -10.26 -2.27 1.79
CA SER A 23 -9.80 -1.38 2.86
C SER A 23 -10.64 -1.58 4.14
N PRO A 24 -10.18 -2.41 5.10
CA PRO A 24 -10.89 -2.62 6.36
C PRO A 24 -10.58 -1.55 7.41
N ILE A 25 -9.72 -0.58 7.07
CA ILE A 25 -9.20 0.45 7.97
C ILE A 25 -9.63 1.84 7.49
N PRO A 26 -10.14 2.72 8.37
CA PRO A 26 -10.41 4.11 8.03
C PRO A 26 -9.15 4.88 7.66
N LYS A 27 -9.32 5.96 6.90
CA LYS A 27 -8.21 6.80 6.44
C LYS A 27 -7.33 7.26 7.61
N LYS A 28 -6.01 7.05 7.45
CA LYS A 28 -4.97 7.52 8.38
C LYS A 28 -5.05 6.94 9.80
N PHE A 29 -5.63 5.74 9.95
CA PHE A 29 -5.44 4.90 11.13
C PHE A 29 -4.27 3.94 10.89
N CYS A 30 -3.16 4.17 11.58
CA CYS A 30 -1.95 3.38 11.44
C CYS A 30 -1.20 3.32 12.77
N ASN A 31 -0.32 2.34 12.93
CA ASN A 31 0.62 2.31 14.03
C ASN A 31 1.98 2.93 13.69
N TYR A 32 2.12 3.43 12.43
CA TYR A 32 3.25 4.22 11.96
C TYR A 32 2.78 5.56 11.38
N SER A 33 3.68 6.55 11.38
CA SER A 33 3.55 7.80 10.65
C SER A 33 4.77 8.00 9.75
N CYS A 34 4.92 7.10 8.76
CA CYS A 34 6.10 7.04 7.89
C CYS A 34 6.32 8.37 7.16
N ILE A 35 7.57 8.84 7.14
CA ILE A 35 7.94 10.10 6.48
C ILE A 35 7.65 10.09 4.97
N TYR A 36 7.66 8.90 4.35
CA TYR A 36 7.44 8.69 2.92
C TYR A 36 6.00 8.28 2.55
N CYS A 37 5.07 8.26 3.51
CA CYS A 37 3.72 7.77 3.25
C CYS A 37 3.01 8.60 2.17
N GLN A 38 2.60 7.95 1.06
CA GLN A 38 1.94 8.62 -0.07
C GLN A 38 0.57 9.20 0.28
N ILE A 39 -0.09 8.68 1.32
CA ILE A 39 -1.40 9.20 1.78
C ILE A 39 -1.25 10.32 2.82
N GLY A 40 -0.01 10.76 3.11
CA GLY A 40 0.31 11.85 4.02
C GLY A 40 0.49 11.40 5.47
N VAL A 41 0.58 12.38 6.39
CA VAL A 41 0.80 12.16 7.83
C VAL A 41 -0.34 11.36 8.46
N THR A 42 -0.01 10.43 9.36
CA THR A 42 -0.99 9.64 10.12
C THR A 42 -1.66 10.53 11.16
N HIS A 43 -3.00 10.61 11.13
CA HIS A 43 -3.77 11.39 12.10
C HIS A 43 -4.16 10.59 13.34
N ASN A 44 -4.40 9.30 13.18
CA ASN A 44 -4.81 8.39 14.25
C ASN A 44 -3.72 7.34 14.47
N LEU A 45 -2.65 7.77 15.15
CA LEU A 45 -1.55 6.88 15.51
C LEU A 45 -1.96 5.99 16.67
N THR A 46 -2.12 4.69 16.42
CA THR A 46 -2.62 3.71 17.40
C THR A 46 -2.03 2.34 17.17
N ASN A 47 -1.92 1.55 18.24
CA ASN A 47 -1.55 0.13 18.19
C ASN A 47 -2.70 -0.78 18.67
N THR A 48 -3.89 -0.21 18.86
CA THR A 48 -5.07 -0.94 19.34
C THR A 48 -5.80 -1.56 18.17
N ARG A 49 -5.85 -2.87 18.14
CA ARG A 49 -6.65 -3.65 17.19
C ARG A 49 -8.13 -3.55 17.53
N ARG A 50 -8.97 -3.34 16.52
CA ARG A 50 -10.44 -3.33 16.66
C ARG A 50 -11.13 -3.61 15.33
N GLU A 51 -12.40 -3.91 15.37
CA GLU A 51 -13.27 -3.96 14.22
C GLU A 51 -13.68 -2.53 13.85
N PHE A 52 -12.98 -1.93 12.87
CA PHE A 52 -13.26 -0.56 12.43
C PHE A 52 -14.53 -0.44 11.61
N PHE A 53 -14.83 -1.47 10.84
CA PHE A 53 -16.05 -1.61 10.05
C PHE A 53 -16.58 -3.02 10.25
N PRO A 54 -17.91 -3.22 10.27
CA PRO A 54 -18.48 -4.55 10.39
C PRO A 54 -17.98 -5.47 9.26
N LEU A 55 -17.51 -6.65 9.61
CA LEU A 55 -17.02 -7.63 8.64
C LEU A 55 -18.07 -7.94 7.57
N GLU A 56 -19.33 -8.09 7.97
CA GLU A 56 -20.42 -8.39 7.06
C GLU A 56 -20.62 -7.31 6.00
N ASP A 57 -20.45 -6.03 6.34
CA ASP A 57 -20.58 -4.92 5.39
C ASP A 57 -19.52 -5.01 4.30
N ILE A 58 -18.26 -5.29 4.68
CA ILE A 58 -17.15 -5.47 3.74
C ILE A 58 -17.42 -6.66 2.81
N ILE A 59 -17.85 -7.79 3.37
CA ILE A 59 -18.12 -9.02 2.61
C ILE A 59 -19.34 -8.84 1.68
N ASN A 60 -20.39 -8.18 2.14
CA ASN A 60 -21.56 -7.91 1.29
C ASN A 60 -21.22 -6.96 0.14
N GLU A 61 -20.37 -5.96 0.39
CA GLU A 61 -19.87 -5.09 -0.67
C GLU A 61 -19.00 -5.83 -1.69
N PHE A 62 -18.13 -6.72 -1.20
CA PHE A 62 -17.30 -7.57 -2.07
C PHE A 62 -18.15 -8.49 -2.94
N LYS A 63 -19.18 -9.16 -2.38
CA LYS A 63 -20.12 -9.99 -3.14
C LYS A 63 -20.81 -9.19 -4.25
N ARG A 64 -21.29 -7.98 -3.95
CA ARG A 64 -21.89 -7.10 -4.97
C ARG A 64 -20.89 -6.75 -6.07
N TYR A 65 -19.62 -6.50 -5.70
CA TYR A 65 -18.58 -6.17 -6.67
C TYR A 65 -18.32 -7.33 -7.63
N ILE A 66 -18.11 -8.55 -7.12
CA ILE A 66 -17.76 -9.72 -7.95
C ILE A 66 -18.95 -10.31 -8.72
N SER A 67 -20.21 -9.94 -8.38
CA SER A 67 -21.39 -10.39 -9.14
C SER A 67 -21.45 -9.83 -10.56
N SER A 68 -20.69 -8.80 -10.87
CA SER A 68 -20.45 -8.31 -12.24
C SER A 68 -19.17 -8.94 -12.75
N ASP A 69 -19.17 -9.38 -14.01
CA ASP A 69 -18.03 -10.04 -14.68
C ASP A 69 -16.86 -9.05 -14.83
N LYS A 70 -16.01 -9.00 -13.81
CA LYS A 70 -14.90 -8.05 -13.68
C LYS A 70 -13.57 -8.77 -13.58
N ASN A 71 -12.64 -8.29 -14.38
CA ASN A 71 -11.29 -8.86 -14.41
C ASN A 71 -10.39 -8.19 -13.38
N PHE A 72 -9.77 -9.00 -12.52
CA PHE A 72 -8.67 -8.63 -11.63
C PHE A 72 -7.79 -9.86 -11.38
N ASP A 73 -6.53 -9.62 -11.04
CA ASP A 73 -5.55 -10.71 -10.87
C ASP A 73 -5.45 -11.14 -9.41
N VAL A 74 -5.68 -10.21 -8.47
CA VAL A 74 -5.48 -10.39 -7.03
C VAL A 74 -6.45 -9.53 -6.23
N VAL A 75 -6.84 -9.99 -5.04
CA VAL A 75 -7.52 -9.17 -4.02
C VAL A 75 -6.48 -8.73 -3.00
N SER A 76 -6.27 -7.42 -2.84
CA SER A 76 -5.31 -6.87 -1.89
C SER A 76 -6.00 -6.25 -0.69
N ILE A 77 -5.76 -6.81 0.49
CA ILE A 77 -6.14 -6.17 1.76
C ILE A 77 -5.06 -5.13 2.06
N VAL A 78 -5.41 -3.89 1.81
CA VAL A 78 -4.52 -2.72 1.90
C VAL A 78 -5.39 -1.48 1.97
N GLY A 79 -4.84 -0.34 2.24
CA GLY A 79 -5.64 0.86 2.07
C GLY A 79 -5.11 2.05 2.86
N GLU A 80 -5.98 2.63 3.64
CA GLU A 80 -5.81 3.96 4.20
C GLU A 80 -5.06 3.98 5.54
N GLY A 81 -4.52 2.81 5.95
CA GLY A 81 -3.80 2.62 7.21
C GLY A 81 -3.15 1.23 7.27
N GLU A 82 -2.93 0.70 8.48
CA GLU A 82 -2.32 -0.62 8.68
C GLU A 82 -3.37 -1.73 8.81
N PRO A 83 -3.49 -2.67 7.85
CA PRO A 83 -4.52 -3.70 7.88
C PRO A 83 -4.48 -4.63 9.10
N THR A 84 -3.30 -4.88 9.70
CA THR A 84 -3.19 -5.75 10.87
C THR A 84 -3.79 -5.15 12.14
N LEU A 85 -4.17 -3.87 12.13
CA LEU A 85 -4.98 -3.26 13.19
C LEU A 85 -6.45 -3.71 13.15
N TYR A 86 -6.92 -4.28 12.02
CA TYR A 86 -8.28 -4.81 11.93
C TYR A 86 -8.37 -6.14 12.68
N SER A 87 -9.16 -6.18 13.76
CA SER A 87 -9.23 -7.35 14.64
C SER A 87 -9.91 -8.57 14.02
N LYS A 88 -10.62 -8.39 12.90
CA LYS A 88 -11.27 -9.45 12.12
C LYS A 88 -10.49 -9.79 10.83
N LEU A 89 -9.18 -9.52 10.79
CA LEU A 89 -8.37 -9.72 9.58
C LEU A 89 -8.38 -11.18 9.11
N GLY A 90 -8.20 -12.13 10.01
CA GLY A 90 -8.22 -13.56 9.68
C GLY A 90 -9.56 -14.02 9.11
N GLU A 91 -10.66 -13.58 9.74
CA GLU A 91 -12.03 -13.88 9.28
C GLU A 91 -12.30 -13.24 7.91
N LEU A 92 -11.79 -12.02 7.68
CA LEU A 92 -11.88 -11.33 6.39
C LEU A 92 -11.16 -12.12 5.29
N ILE A 93 -9.89 -12.51 5.52
CA ILE A 93 -9.11 -13.31 4.56
C ILE A 93 -9.86 -14.60 4.19
N ILE A 94 -10.29 -15.36 5.20
CA ILE A 94 -11.00 -16.63 5.00
C ILE A 94 -12.31 -16.41 4.23
N SER A 95 -13.05 -15.35 4.53
CA SER A 95 -14.31 -15.05 3.87
C SER A 95 -14.11 -14.66 2.40
N LEU A 96 -13.08 -13.86 2.10
CA LEU A 96 -12.74 -13.50 0.72
C LEU A 96 -12.32 -14.73 -0.10
N LYS A 97 -11.50 -15.63 0.46
CA LYS A 97 -11.09 -16.88 -0.20
C LYS A 97 -12.25 -17.81 -0.55
N LYS A 98 -13.36 -17.75 0.18
CA LYS A 98 -14.58 -18.51 -0.15
C LYS A 98 -15.36 -17.93 -1.32
N LEU A 99 -15.13 -16.67 -1.68
CA LEU A 99 -15.90 -15.93 -2.66
C LEU A 99 -15.19 -15.77 -4.01
N THR A 100 -13.88 -16.00 -4.05
CA THR A 100 -13.07 -15.90 -5.28
C THR A 100 -11.94 -16.91 -5.27
N ASP A 101 -11.55 -17.35 -6.47
CA ASP A 101 -10.36 -18.18 -6.72
C ASP A 101 -9.07 -17.37 -6.88
N LYS A 102 -9.19 -16.03 -6.90
CA LYS A 102 -8.04 -15.12 -7.00
C LYS A 102 -7.26 -15.09 -5.70
N PRO A 103 -5.91 -14.99 -5.75
CA PRO A 103 -5.10 -14.93 -4.55
C PRO A 103 -5.45 -13.72 -3.68
N ILE A 104 -5.39 -13.91 -2.36
CA ILE A 104 -5.58 -12.84 -1.37
C ILE A 104 -4.21 -12.39 -0.88
N ALA A 105 -3.88 -11.12 -1.14
CA ALA A 105 -2.66 -10.48 -0.70
C ALA A 105 -2.91 -9.55 0.48
N VAL A 106 -2.00 -9.53 1.46
CA VAL A 106 -2.02 -8.56 2.57
C VAL A 106 -0.74 -7.73 2.54
N ILE A 107 -0.88 -6.41 2.46
CA ILE A 107 0.26 -5.48 2.51
C ILE A 107 0.32 -4.91 3.92
N THR A 108 1.43 -5.09 4.64
CA THR A 108 1.57 -4.67 6.03
C THR A 108 2.90 -3.98 6.29
N ASN A 109 2.90 -3.07 7.24
CA ASN A 109 4.09 -2.37 7.69
C ASN A 109 4.94 -3.17 8.70
N THR A 110 4.63 -4.44 8.93
CA THR A 110 5.37 -5.35 9.81
C THR A 110 5.19 -5.09 11.32
N GLY A 111 4.67 -3.94 11.70
CA GLY A 111 4.65 -3.44 13.08
C GLY A 111 3.98 -4.34 14.11
N LEU A 112 3.03 -5.17 13.72
CA LEU A 112 2.31 -6.09 14.60
C LEU A 112 2.69 -7.57 14.41
N LEU A 113 3.69 -7.89 13.60
CA LEU A 113 4.10 -9.29 13.40
C LEU A 113 4.69 -9.96 14.66
N TYR A 114 5.00 -9.22 15.71
CA TYR A 114 5.34 -9.80 17.00
C TYR A 114 4.14 -10.43 17.74
N ASP A 115 2.91 -10.06 17.36
CA ASP A 115 1.68 -10.61 17.95
C ASP A 115 1.34 -11.95 17.26
N LYS A 116 1.26 -13.02 18.06
CA LYS A 116 0.97 -14.38 17.57
C LYS A 116 -0.40 -14.49 16.90
N ASN A 117 -1.40 -13.77 17.39
CA ASN A 117 -2.73 -13.77 16.79
C ASN A 117 -2.69 -13.17 15.38
N VAL A 118 -1.91 -12.08 15.20
CA VAL A 118 -1.71 -11.47 13.87
C VAL A 118 -0.98 -12.43 12.93
N GLN A 119 0.06 -13.14 13.43
CA GLN A 119 0.71 -14.18 12.64
C GLN A 119 -0.28 -15.26 12.18
N GLU A 120 -1.06 -15.83 13.11
CA GLU A 120 -2.05 -16.88 12.81
C GLU A 120 -3.12 -16.42 11.81
N GLU A 121 -3.59 -15.17 11.92
CA GLU A 121 -4.52 -14.58 10.96
C GLU A 121 -3.90 -14.49 9.56
N LEU A 122 -2.67 -14.02 9.45
CA LEU A 122 -1.95 -13.86 8.19
C LEU A 122 -1.56 -15.18 7.53
N LEU A 123 -1.45 -16.29 8.27
CA LEU A 123 -1.21 -17.63 7.68
C LEU A 123 -2.31 -18.04 6.69
N ASN A 124 -3.49 -17.42 6.74
CA ASN A 124 -4.58 -17.68 5.82
C ASN A 124 -4.45 -16.97 4.46
N ALA A 125 -3.55 -15.99 4.33
CA ALA A 125 -3.31 -15.28 3.08
C ALA A 125 -2.53 -16.14 2.08
N ASP A 126 -2.63 -15.80 0.78
CA ASP A 126 -1.82 -16.43 -0.27
C ASP A 126 -0.50 -15.69 -0.48
N ILE A 127 -0.55 -14.35 -0.32
CA ILE A 127 0.61 -13.47 -0.46
C ILE A 127 0.63 -12.52 0.74
N VAL A 128 1.79 -12.33 1.36
CA VAL A 128 2.01 -11.27 2.35
C VAL A 128 3.18 -10.41 1.91
N LEU A 129 2.96 -9.07 1.90
CA LEU A 129 3.97 -8.08 1.53
C LEU A 129 4.33 -7.25 2.76
N PRO A 130 5.28 -7.70 3.61
CA PRO A 130 5.74 -6.92 4.74
C PRO A 130 6.83 -5.93 4.32
N SER A 131 6.78 -4.71 4.88
CA SER A 131 7.85 -3.73 4.73
C SER A 131 9.06 -4.11 5.59
N MET A 132 10.28 -4.01 5.03
CA MET A 132 11.56 -4.26 5.73
C MET A 132 12.61 -3.25 5.26
N ASP A 133 12.45 -2.00 5.61
CA ASP A 133 13.24 -0.85 5.19
C ASP A 133 14.03 -0.20 6.35
N PHE A 134 14.14 -0.88 7.49
CA PHE A 134 14.83 -0.46 8.71
C PHE A 134 15.80 -1.53 9.18
N PHE A 135 16.91 -1.11 9.79
CA PHE A 135 18.01 -1.99 10.22
C PHE A 135 18.47 -1.74 11.67
N SER A 136 17.86 -0.78 12.36
CA SER A 136 18.13 -0.45 13.76
C SER A 136 16.93 0.25 14.40
N GLN A 137 16.93 0.39 15.70
CA GLN A 137 15.90 1.17 16.42
C GLN A 137 15.90 2.65 16.00
N GLU A 138 17.04 3.19 15.61
CA GLU A 138 17.17 4.57 15.15
C GLU A 138 16.56 4.73 13.77
N SER A 139 16.95 3.89 12.80
CA SER A 139 16.37 3.90 11.44
C SER A 139 14.87 3.63 11.47
N PHE A 140 14.40 2.72 12.35
CA PHE A 140 13.00 2.44 12.58
C PHE A 140 12.22 3.69 13.02
N LYS A 141 12.76 4.44 13.98
CA LYS A 141 12.13 5.66 14.47
C LYS A 141 12.17 6.80 13.45
N SER A 142 13.27 6.97 12.74
CA SER A 142 13.44 8.06 11.76
C SER A 142 12.53 7.88 10.55
N LEU A 143 12.42 6.65 10.01
CA LEU A 143 11.60 6.35 8.84
C LEU A 143 10.11 6.28 9.16
N HIS A 144 9.75 5.55 10.22
CA HIS A 144 8.38 5.13 10.46
C HIS A 144 7.66 5.92 11.52
N ARG A 145 8.37 6.62 12.43
CA ARG A 145 7.75 7.33 13.56
C ARG A 145 6.67 6.48 14.25
N PRO A 146 7.03 5.27 14.74
CA PRO A 146 6.07 4.29 15.21
C PRO A 146 5.34 4.75 16.46
N TYR A 147 4.16 4.15 16.72
CA TYR A 147 3.49 4.28 18.01
C TYR A 147 4.43 3.94 19.15
N GLY A 148 4.47 4.77 20.20
CA GLY A 148 5.55 4.88 21.19
C GLY A 148 6.02 3.61 21.90
N ARG A 149 5.26 2.51 21.87
CA ARG A 149 5.64 1.22 22.47
C ARG A 149 6.16 0.19 21.47
N LEU A 150 6.17 0.54 20.18
CA LEU A 150 6.69 -0.36 19.16
C LEU A 150 8.23 -0.31 19.15
N ASP A 151 8.80 -1.49 19.04
CA ASP A 151 10.23 -1.74 19.11
C ASP A 151 10.71 -2.46 17.86
N PHE A 152 11.83 -2.00 17.30
CA PHE A 152 12.46 -2.58 16.12
C PHE A 152 12.67 -4.09 16.26
N GLN A 153 13.33 -4.50 17.36
CA GLN A 153 13.73 -5.89 17.53
C GLN A 153 12.53 -6.84 17.62
N LYS A 154 11.45 -6.38 18.29
CA LYS A 154 10.21 -7.17 18.36
C LYS A 154 9.57 -7.33 16.99
N SER A 155 9.44 -6.24 16.23
CA SER A 155 8.84 -6.27 14.88
C SER A 155 9.67 -7.16 13.95
N TYR A 156 10.98 -7.01 13.95
CA TYR A 156 11.91 -7.82 13.17
C TYR A 156 11.85 -9.30 13.54
N ASN A 157 11.95 -9.63 14.84
CA ASN A 157 11.87 -11.03 15.28
C ASN A 157 10.52 -11.67 14.92
N GLY A 158 9.44 -10.90 15.01
CA GLY A 158 8.11 -11.32 14.57
C GLY A 158 8.06 -11.65 13.07
N LEU A 159 8.67 -10.81 12.23
CA LEU A 159 8.78 -11.07 10.79
C LEU A 159 9.62 -12.33 10.51
N VAL A 160 10.77 -12.49 11.14
CA VAL A 160 11.63 -13.69 10.99
C VAL A 160 10.86 -14.94 11.39
N GLU A 161 10.15 -14.92 12.51
CA GLU A 161 9.37 -16.06 12.98
C GLU A 161 8.19 -16.37 12.04
N PHE A 162 7.44 -15.36 11.65
CA PHE A 162 6.34 -15.50 10.70
C PHE A 162 6.81 -16.11 9.39
N SER A 163 7.93 -15.63 8.84
CA SER A 163 8.49 -16.11 7.56
C SER A 163 8.80 -17.61 7.55
N LYS A 164 9.13 -18.19 8.71
CA LYS A 164 9.41 -19.63 8.84
C LYS A 164 8.14 -20.50 8.86
N LYS A 165 7.03 -19.92 9.26
CA LYS A 165 5.73 -20.61 9.39
C LYS A 165 4.86 -20.43 8.15
N PHE A 166 4.97 -19.30 7.48
CA PHE A 166 4.14 -18.95 6.34
C PHE A 166 4.44 -19.90 5.15
N LYS A 167 3.39 -20.41 4.53
CA LYS A 167 3.47 -21.36 3.40
C LYS A 167 3.12 -20.72 2.07
N GLY A 168 2.56 -19.50 2.10
CA GLY A 168 2.29 -18.70 0.89
C GLY A 168 3.52 -17.96 0.41
N GLU A 169 3.32 -17.00 -0.45
CA GLU A 169 4.36 -16.15 -1.04
C GLU A 169 4.66 -14.95 -0.13
N LEU A 170 5.86 -14.90 0.46
CA LEU A 170 6.32 -13.74 1.22
C LEU A 170 7.17 -12.83 0.32
N TRP A 171 6.67 -11.63 0.04
CA TRP A 171 7.34 -10.64 -0.81
C TRP A 171 7.78 -9.44 0.03
N LEU A 172 9.05 -9.35 0.35
CA LEU A 172 9.58 -8.20 1.09
C LEU A 172 9.51 -6.94 0.24
N GLU A 173 9.14 -5.81 0.86
CA GLU A 173 9.27 -4.49 0.27
C GLU A 173 10.29 -3.67 1.04
N VAL A 174 11.26 -3.10 0.33
CA VAL A 174 12.30 -2.22 0.86
C VAL A 174 12.11 -0.83 0.26
N MET A 175 11.68 0.13 1.07
CA MET A 175 11.55 1.53 0.68
C MET A 175 12.85 2.27 0.96
N LEU A 176 13.52 2.75 -0.08
CA LEU A 176 14.75 3.52 0.03
C LEU A 176 14.49 5.02 -0.08
N ILE A 177 14.98 5.75 0.90
CA ILE A 177 14.88 7.21 1.01
C ILE A 177 16.30 7.79 1.01
N GLU A 178 16.55 8.74 0.13
CA GLU A 178 17.86 9.38 -0.02
C GLU A 178 18.30 10.00 1.30
N ASP A 179 19.57 9.87 1.65
CA ASP A 179 20.21 10.38 2.86
C ASP A 179 19.68 9.78 4.18
N ILE A 180 18.77 8.78 4.15
CA ILE A 180 18.15 8.22 5.37
C ILE A 180 18.50 6.74 5.58
N ASN A 181 18.27 5.88 4.57
CA ASN A 181 18.55 4.44 4.62
C ASN A 181 19.11 3.91 3.30
N SER A 182 19.70 4.78 2.50
CA SER A 182 20.14 4.51 1.13
C SER A 182 21.65 4.41 0.99
N SER A 183 22.42 4.63 2.06
CA SER A 183 23.87 4.49 2.03
C SER A 183 24.29 3.03 1.81
N LYS A 184 25.48 2.82 1.23
CA LYS A 184 26.04 1.48 1.04
C LYS A 184 26.14 0.72 2.37
N GLU A 185 26.51 1.40 3.46
CA GLU A 185 26.61 0.83 4.80
C GLU A 185 25.23 0.38 5.32
N ASP A 186 24.19 1.19 5.14
CA ASP A 186 22.83 0.87 5.56
C ASP A 186 22.27 -0.32 4.80
N LEU A 187 22.51 -0.36 3.49
CA LEU A 187 22.12 -1.48 2.64
C LEU A 187 22.82 -2.79 3.02
N LEU A 188 24.08 -2.74 3.45
CA LEU A 188 24.79 -3.91 3.97
C LEU A 188 24.18 -4.40 5.30
N LYS A 189 23.85 -3.48 6.22
CA LYS A 189 23.15 -3.83 7.48
C LYS A 189 21.79 -4.47 7.20
N LEU A 190 21.04 -3.91 6.26
CA LEU A 190 19.75 -4.44 5.85
C LEU A 190 19.88 -5.85 5.25
N LYS A 191 20.88 -6.06 4.38
CA LYS A 191 21.19 -7.39 3.82
C LYS A 191 21.43 -8.44 4.89
N GLU A 192 22.20 -8.11 5.93
CA GLU A 192 22.47 -9.06 7.01
C GLU A 192 21.19 -9.47 7.78
N LEU A 193 20.26 -8.55 7.98
CA LEU A 193 18.97 -8.86 8.59
C LEU A 193 18.08 -9.69 7.68
N ILE A 194 18.00 -9.35 6.41
CA ILE A 194 17.16 -10.02 5.43
C ILE A 194 17.56 -11.50 5.25
N LYS A 195 18.83 -11.86 5.42
CA LYS A 195 19.30 -13.26 5.36
C LYS A 195 18.57 -14.22 6.31
N ASN A 196 17.99 -13.70 7.40
CA ASN A 196 17.28 -14.52 8.38
C ASN A 196 15.80 -14.72 8.07
N ILE A 197 15.31 -14.09 7.00
CA ILE A 197 13.89 -14.10 6.60
C ILE A 197 13.71 -15.07 5.44
N ASN A 198 12.75 -15.97 5.53
CA ASN A 198 12.35 -16.80 4.40
C ASN A 198 11.38 -16.02 3.52
N TYR A 199 11.83 -15.62 2.33
CA TYR A 199 11.02 -14.83 1.39
C TYR A 199 11.11 -15.41 -0.02
N SER A 200 10.12 -15.08 -0.85
CA SER A 200 10.09 -15.48 -2.26
C SER A 200 10.64 -14.40 -3.18
N LYS A 201 10.43 -13.12 -2.83
CA LYS A 201 10.86 -11.96 -3.62
C LYS A 201 11.20 -10.78 -2.73
N ILE A 202 12.08 -9.90 -3.23
CA ILE A 202 12.34 -8.57 -2.64
C ILE A 202 12.03 -7.51 -3.69
N TYR A 203 11.19 -6.56 -3.35
CA TYR A 203 10.92 -5.38 -4.16
C TYR A 203 11.64 -4.17 -3.59
N ILE A 204 12.46 -3.52 -4.42
CA ILE A 204 13.15 -2.28 -4.08
C ILE A 204 12.32 -1.12 -4.61
N ASN A 205 11.89 -0.26 -3.72
CA ASN A 205 11.02 0.87 -3.98
C ASN A 205 11.66 2.17 -3.48
N THR A 206 11.15 3.30 -3.96
CA THR A 206 11.47 4.63 -3.44
C THR A 206 10.23 5.51 -3.45
N ALA A 207 10.32 6.75 -2.92
CA ALA A 207 9.21 7.69 -2.91
C ALA A 207 8.89 8.16 -4.34
N VAL A 208 8.09 7.38 -5.08
CA VAL A 208 7.64 7.70 -6.46
C VAL A 208 6.46 8.67 -6.48
N ARG A 209 5.74 8.82 -5.37
CA ARG A 209 4.63 9.77 -5.17
C ARG A 209 4.99 10.77 -4.06
N PRO A 210 4.30 11.94 -4.00
CA PRO A 210 4.54 12.91 -2.94
C PRO A 210 4.51 12.26 -1.56
N PRO A 211 5.61 12.34 -0.79
CA PRO A 211 5.70 11.78 0.55
C PRO A 211 4.88 12.58 1.58
N ALA A 212 4.78 12.08 2.80
CA ALA A 212 4.15 12.79 3.91
C ALA A 212 4.94 14.05 4.30
N GLU A 213 6.26 13.97 4.21
CA GLU A 213 7.18 15.05 4.55
C GLU A 213 7.82 15.61 3.28
N SER A 214 7.69 16.91 3.05
CA SER A 214 8.14 17.59 1.82
C SER A 214 9.66 17.53 1.59
N TRP A 215 10.45 17.34 2.64
CA TRP A 215 11.90 17.23 2.58
C TRP A 215 12.41 15.83 2.18
N VAL A 216 11.53 14.82 2.17
CA VAL A 216 11.89 13.45 1.79
C VAL A 216 12.19 13.38 0.30
N LYS A 217 13.35 12.85 -0.03
CA LYS A 217 13.81 12.67 -1.41
C LYS A 217 13.80 11.19 -1.79
N PRO A 218 13.40 10.87 -3.02
CA PRO A 218 13.55 9.51 -3.53
C PRO A 218 15.03 9.17 -3.67
N ALA A 219 15.37 7.90 -3.45
CA ALA A 219 16.72 7.41 -3.74
C ALA A 219 17.05 7.54 -5.22
N SER A 220 18.31 7.79 -5.53
CA SER A 220 18.79 7.91 -6.91
C SER A 220 18.68 6.58 -7.66
N LYS A 221 18.69 6.65 -9.00
CA LYS A 221 18.67 5.44 -9.84
C LYS A 221 19.87 4.55 -9.53
N GLU A 222 21.05 5.15 -9.36
CA GLU A 222 22.28 4.46 -9.03
C GLU A 222 22.17 3.71 -7.70
N THR A 223 21.57 4.33 -6.70
CA THR A 223 21.29 3.71 -5.39
C THR A 223 20.32 2.54 -5.52
N ILE A 224 19.25 2.70 -6.29
CA ILE A 224 18.27 1.62 -6.55
C ILE A 224 18.95 0.45 -7.27
N ASP A 225 19.70 0.71 -8.34
CA ASP A 225 20.40 -0.32 -9.12
C ASP A 225 21.44 -1.06 -8.25
N PHE A 226 22.15 -0.34 -7.38
CA PHE A 226 23.06 -0.95 -6.41
C PHE A 226 22.33 -1.84 -5.40
N ALA A 227 21.20 -1.38 -4.84
CA ALA A 227 20.40 -2.14 -3.89
C ALA A 227 19.79 -3.40 -4.53
N VAL A 228 19.31 -3.29 -5.77
CA VAL A 228 18.83 -4.43 -6.58
C VAL A 228 19.91 -5.50 -6.71
N GLY A 229 21.13 -5.11 -7.11
CA GLY A 229 22.25 -6.06 -7.24
C GLY A 229 22.70 -6.63 -5.89
N LEU A 230 22.70 -5.83 -4.82
CA LEU A 230 23.13 -6.25 -3.49
C LEU A 230 22.17 -7.23 -2.82
N LEU A 231 20.86 -7.01 -2.98
CA LEU A 231 19.80 -7.76 -2.32
C LEU A 231 19.16 -8.84 -3.21
N ASP A 232 19.60 -8.96 -4.45
CA ASP A 232 18.96 -9.79 -5.50
C ASP A 232 17.47 -9.46 -5.63
N GLY A 233 17.20 -8.15 -5.70
CA GLY A 233 15.85 -7.61 -5.67
C GLY A 233 15.30 -7.22 -7.04
N ILE A 234 14.05 -6.78 -7.07
CA ILE A 234 13.34 -6.29 -8.25
C ILE A 234 13.03 -4.81 -8.04
N SER A 235 13.52 -3.94 -8.94
CA SER A 235 13.14 -2.53 -8.91
C SER A 235 11.68 -2.36 -9.32
N ILE A 236 10.90 -1.64 -8.51
CA ILE A 236 9.50 -1.32 -8.84
C ILE A 236 9.42 -0.36 -10.04
N ASP A 237 10.39 0.53 -10.22
CA ASP A 237 10.41 1.48 -11.34
C ASP A 237 10.55 0.81 -12.71
N ASN A 238 11.09 -0.41 -12.76
CA ASN A 238 11.24 -1.21 -13.99
C ASN A 238 9.96 -1.98 -14.36
N LEU A 239 8.94 -1.97 -13.53
CA LEU A 239 7.68 -2.67 -13.77
C LEU A 239 6.68 -1.73 -14.47
N SER A 240 5.96 -2.27 -15.49
CA SER A 240 4.98 -1.49 -16.26
C SER A 240 3.79 -1.08 -15.41
N ASP A 241 3.28 0.14 -15.63
CA ASP A 241 2.00 0.60 -15.13
C ASP A 241 0.87 0.20 -16.09
N GLY A 242 -0.27 -0.23 -15.54
CA GLY A 242 -1.50 -0.47 -16.29
C GLY A 242 -2.47 0.72 -16.20
N ASN A 243 -3.66 0.57 -16.78
CA ASN A 243 -4.73 1.57 -16.70
C ASN A 243 -5.56 1.38 -15.43
N PHE A 244 -5.88 2.49 -14.75
CA PHE A 244 -6.81 2.49 -13.61
C PHE A 244 -8.23 2.17 -14.10
N ILE A 245 -8.98 1.43 -13.28
CA ILE A 245 -10.37 1.07 -13.55
C ILE A 245 -11.22 1.44 -12.32
N SER A 246 -12.45 1.86 -12.52
CA SER A 246 -13.43 2.08 -11.45
C SER A 246 -14.83 1.82 -11.96
N GLU A 247 -15.65 1.20 -11.12
CA GLU A 247 -17.06 0.88 -11.38
C GLU A 247 -18.01 1.99 -10.98
N ILE A 248 -17.53 2.99 -10.29
CA ILE A 248 -18.33 4.16 -9.92
C ILE A 248 -18.67 4.90 -11.22
N LYS A 249 -19.97 5.05 -11.51
CA LYS A 249 -20.46 5.65 -12.76
C LYS A 249 -20.07 7.12 -12.89
N ASP A 250 -20.23 7.87 -11.81
CA ASP A 250 -19.79 9.27 -11.77
C ASP A 250 -18.26 9.36 -11.84
N ASN A 251 -17.76 10.11 -12.82
CA ASN A 251 -16.34 10.20 -13.10
C ASN A 251 -15.55 10.90 -11.98
N TYR A 252 -16.16 11.89 -11.33
CA TYR A 252 -15.52 12.63 -10.26
C TYR A 252 -15.43 11.77 -8.99
N GLU A 253 -16.53 11.13 -8.59
CA GLU A 253 -16.56 10.19 -7.48
C GLU A 253 -15.62 9.00 -7.68
N ALA A 254 -15.49 8.52 -8.93
CA ALA A 254 -14.54 7.48 -9.27
C ALA A 254 -13.09 7.93 -8.99
N ILE A 255 -12.73 9.15 -9.38
CA ILE A 255 -11.42 9.74 -9.06
C ILE A 255 -11.23 9.85 -7.55
N LEU A 256 -12.19 10.42 -6.83
CA LEU A 256 -12.11 10.57 -5.37
C LEU A 256 -11.89 9.23 -4.67
N SER A 257 -12.60 8.19 -5.10
CA SER A 257 -12.44 6.83 -4.58
C SER A 257 -11.02 6.26 -4.76
N ILE A 258 -10.38 6.59 -5.89
CA ILE A 258 -9.01 6.13 -6.17
C ILE A 258 -7.99 6.98 -5.41
N ILE A 259 -8.03 8.32 -5.55
CA ILE A 259 -7.00 9.21 -4.99
C ILE A 259 -7.00 9.25 -3.46
N LYS A 260 -8.07 8.82 -2.84
CA LYS A 260 -8.16 8.63 -1.39
C LYS A 260 -7.12 7.61 -0.87
N ARG A 261 -6.82 6.59 -1.67
CA ARG A 261 -5.96 5.45 -1.31
C ARG A 261 -4.69 5.39 -2.15
N HIS A 262 -4.77 5.90 -3.36
CA HIS A 262 -3.70 5.85 -4.35
C HIS A 262 -3.63 7.18 -5.09
N PRO A 263 -2.83 8.14 -4.59
CA PRO A 263 -2.66 9.43 -5.26
C PRO A 263 -2.29 9.26 -6.72
N MET A 264 -2.92 10.03 -7.61
CA MET A 264 -2.72 9.95 -9.06
C MET A 264 -2.09 11.24 -9.58
N ASN A 265 -1.14 11.12 -10.51
CA ASN A 265 -0.64 12.30 -11.22
C ASN A 265 -1.58 12.68 -12.38
N GLN A 266 -1.35 13.88 -12.97
CA GLN A 266 -2.21 14.40 -14.03
C GLN A 266 -2.29 13.49 -15.26
N HIS A 267 -1.24 12.71 -15.57
CA HIS A 267 -1.23 11.79 -16.72
C HIS A 267 -2.03 10.52 -16.42
N GLU A 268 -1.88 9.98 -15.21
CA GLU A 268 -2.68 8.84 -14.73
C GLU A 268 -4.18 9.20 -14.71
N LEU A 269 -4.53 10.40 -14.19
CA LEU A 269 -5.91 10.91 -14.21
C LEU A 269 -6.44 11.06 -15.64
N LYS A 270 -5.67 11.68 -16.54
CA LYS A 270 -6.06 11.86 -17.94
C LYS A 270 -6.24 10.51 -18.62
N GLY A 271 -5.32 9.56 -18.43
CA GLY A 271 -5.41 8.20 -18.98
C GLY A 271 -6.66 7.47 -18.47
N PHE A 272 -6.95 7.56 -17.18
CA PHE A 272 -8.16 7.00 -16.57
C PHE A 272 -9.44 7.56 -17.22
N LEU A 273 -9.54 8.88 -17.38
CA LEU A 273 -10.71 9.54 -17.96
C LEU A 273 -10.86 9.25 -19.46
N LEU A 274 -9.77 9.17 -20.22
CA LEU A 274 -9.78 8.75 -21.62
C LEU A 274 -10.25 7.30 -21.75
N GLY A 275 -9.82 6.40 -20.87
CA GLY A 275 -10.30 5.01 -20.81
C GLY A 275 -11.81 4.91 -20.57
N ARG A 276 -12.40 5.92 -19.93
CA ARG A 276 -13.86 6.08 -19.73
C ARG A 276 -14.57 6.79 -20.89
N LYS A 277 -13.85 7.05 -21.99
CA LYS A 277 -14.36 7.66 -23.23
C LYS A 277 -14.84 9.13 -23.09
N LEU A 278 -14.26 9.88 -22.15
CA LEU A 278 -14.52 11.30 -22.01
C LEU A 278 -13.80 12.10 -23.11
N THR A 279 -14.44 13.17 -23.54
CA THR A 279 -13.85 14.17 -24.45
C THR A 279 -12.83 15.05 -23.70
N ASN A 280 -11.90 15.67 -24.42
CA ASN A 280 -10.93 16.58 -23.81
C ASN A 280 -11.60 17.71 -23.03
N LYS A 281 -12.73 18.26 -23.50
CA LYS A 281 -13.48 19.30 -22.80
C LYS A 281 -14.07 18.83 -21.46
N GLU A 282 -14.59 17.60 -21.42
CA GLU A 282 -15.10 17.00 -20.17
C GLU A 282 -13.95 16.76 -19.18
N ILE A 283 -12.80 16.30 -19.68
CA ILE A 283 -11.59 16.09 -18.87
C ILE A 283 -11.12 17.43 -18.26
N GLU A 284 -11.04 18.50 -19.05
CA GLU A 284 -10.67 19.83 -18.57
C GLU A 284 -11.63 20.33 -17.48
N ASN A 285 -12.93 20.14 -17.65
CA ASN A 285 -13.92 20.50 -16.62
C ASN A 285 -13.71 19.72 -15.31
N ILE A 286 -13.36 18.43 -15.38
CA ILE A 286 -13.05 17.63 -14.20
C ILE A 286 -11.78 18.14 -13.51
N PHE A 287 -10.72 18.47 -14.26
CA PHE A 287 -9.51 19.05 -13.70
C PHE A 287 -9.74 20.41 -13.01
N LEU A 288 -10.63 21.26 -13.58
CA LEU A 288 -11.03 22.50 -12.94
C LEU A 288 -11.73 22.21 -11.60
N ARG A 289 -12.70 21.30 -11.60
CA ARG A 289 -13.40 20.91 -10.36
C ARG A 289 -12.46 20.33 -9.30
N LEU A 290 -11.47 19.51 -9.70
CA LEU A 290 -10.45 18.98 -8.78
C LEU A 290 -9.58 20.08 -8.17
N LYS A 291 -9.33 21.18 -8.90
CA LYS A 291 -8.60 22.34 -8.40
C LYS A 291 -9.37 23.18 -7.38
N GLU A 292 -10.70 23.24 -7.54
CA GLU A 292 -11.59 24.02 -6.70
C GLU A 292 -12.04 23.25 -5.44
N ASP A 293 -11.85 21.94 -5.39
CA ASP A 293 -12.25 21.11 -4.24
C ASP A 293 -11.25 21.27 -3.09
N GLU A 294 -11.70 21.92 -2.01
CA GLU A 294 -10.90 22.17 -0.80
C GLU A 294 -10.40 20.89 -0.10
N ASN A 295 -11.01 19.72 -0.36
CA ASN A 295 -10.61 18.45 0.19
C ASN A 295 -9.46 17.81 -0.60
N ILE A 296 -9.11 18.36 -1.76
CA ILE A 296 -8.05 17.83 -2.60
C ILE A 296 -6.78 18.67 -2.39
N GLU A 297 -5.69 17.96 -2.18
CA GLU A 297 -4.35 18.53 -2.19
C GLU A 297 -3.68 18.21 -3.53
N ILE A 298 -3.16 19.24 -4.18
CA ILE A 298 -2.41 19.12 -5.43
C ILE A 298 -0.96 19.45 -5.14
N LEU A 299 -0.08 18.50 -5.32
CA LEU A 299 1.35 18.61 -5.04
C LEU A 299 2.15 18.48 -6.31
N GLU A 300 3.09 19.38 -6.53
CA GLU A 300 4.09 19.21 -7.58
C GLU A 300 5.21 18.31 -7.04
N TYR A 301 5.45 17.22 -7.76
CA TYR A 301 6.47 16.26 -7.39
C TYR A 301 7.09 15.61 -8.64
N LYS A 302 8.41 15.61 -8.75
CA LYS A 302 9.15 15.09 -9.92
C LYS A 302 8.66 15.65 -11.27
N GLY A 303 8.22 16.92 -11.29
CA GLY A 303 7.68 17.57 -12.50
C GLY A 303 6.25 17.18 -12.86
N PHE A 304 5.54 16.50 -11.97
CA PHE A 304 4.13 16.12 -12.14
C PHE A 304 3.26 16.74 -11.06
N TYR A 305 2.01 17.09 -11.41
CA TYR A 305 0.98 17.45 -10.44
C TYR A 305 0.27 16.19 -9.98
N THR A 306 0.38 15.87 -8.70
CA THR A 306 -0.24 14.71 -8.07
C THR A 306 -1.40 15.13 -7.19
N TYR A 307 -2.51 14.46 -7.34
CA TYR A 307 -3.78 14.70 -6.66
C TYR A 307 -3.99 13.65 -5.57
N ARG A 308 -4.25 14.10 -4.34
CA ARG A 308 -4.64 13.22 -3.22
C ARG A 308 -5.71 13.88 -2.36
N LEU A 309 -6.49 13.11 -1.61
CA LEU A 309 -7.39 13.66 -0.59
C LEU A 309 -6.58 14.08 0.65
N LYS A 310 -6.96 15.21 1.25
CA LYS A 310 -6.39 15.72 2.50
C LYS A 310 -6.67 14.81 3.69
#